data_9dfe025df1f409af8d6e0f90dac15278
#
_entry.id   9dfe025df1f409af8d6e0f90dac15278
#
_cell.length_a   1.000
_cell.length_b   1.000
_cell.length_c   1.000
_cell.angle_alpha   90.00
_cell.angle_beta   90.00
_cell.angle_gamma   90.00
#
_symmetry.space_group_name_H-M   'P 1'
#
loop_
_entity.id
_entity.type
_entity.pdbx_description
1 polymer ?
#
loop_
_entity_poly.entity_id
_entity_poly.type
_entity_poly.pdbx_seq_one_letter_code
_entity_poly.pdbx_strand_id
1 'polypeptide(L)'
;MFKKHACYLSLCLLVAPLVAMADELPVEPPNPVQLALGQLSSVCPDLATQLDTPAELRLQAFYQQQGNAALWSVDDRRTALQGQLLLLADDGLDPAHYRLPDVATTSNVLCTDFATSQHYLQALHDLHYGRLQQAHYEPLWHSQPPTEDPAVAVLALANAGLADMPAAFDQARPAAGL
;
A
#
# COMPACT_ATOMS: atom_id res chain seq x y z
N MET A 1 -59.00 74.77 22.46
CA MET A 1 -57.80 74.81 21.70
C MET A 1 -56.86 73.74 22.30
N PHE A 2 -56.87 72.55 21.73
CA PHE A 2 -56.01 71.42 22.19
C PHE A 2 -54.85 71.16 21.20
N LYS A 3 -53.63 71.41 21.63
CA LYS A 3 -52.45 71.08 20.87
C LYS A 3 -52.09 69.60 21.12
N LYS A 4 -52.11 68.80 20.04
CA LYS A 4 -51.65 67.41 20.02
C LYS A 4 -50.15 67.40 19.85
N HIS A 5 -49.38 66.84 20.82
CA HIS A 5 -47.96 66.50 20.68
C HIS A 5 -47.90 65.09 20.15
N ALA A 6 -47.27 64.91 18.99
CA ALA A 6 -46.94 63.63 18.42
C ALA A 6 -45.59 63.21 18.97
N CYS A 7 -45.55 62.07 19.64
CA CYS A 7 -44.34 61.45 20.17
C CYS A 7 -43.84 60.49 19.09
N TYR A 8 -42.69 60.77 18.45
CA TYR A 8 -42.02 59.86 17.56
C TYR A 8 -41.16 58.90 18.37
N LEU A 9 -41.59 57.61 18.40
CA LEU A 9 -40.74 56.53 18.91
C LEU A 9 -39.74 56.18 17.80
N SER A 10 -38.45 56.48 18.04
CA SER A 10 -37.34 56.08 17.22
C SER A 10 -36.94 54.65 17.58
N LEU A 11 -37.21 53.69 16.69
CA LEU A 11 -36.89 52.28 16.83
C LEU A 11 -35.44 52.08 16.34
N CYS A 12 -34.47 52.06 17.24
CA CYS A 12 -33.07 51.68 16.90
C CYS A 12 -32.98 50.14 16.70
N LEU A 13 -32.91 49.72 15.45
CA LEU A 13 -32.52 48.32 15.14
C LEU A 13 -31.02 48.13 15.42
N LEU A 14 -30.72 47.42 16.47
CA LEU A 14 -29.36 46.89 16.74
C LEU A 14 -29.14 45.69 15.80
N VAL A 15 -28.39 45.91 14.72
CA VAL A 15 -27.85 44.83 13.88
C VAL A 15 -26.58 44.31 14.56
N ALA A 16 -26.68 43.18 15.22
CA ALA A 16 -25.50 42.46 15.73
C ALA A 16 -24.81 41.76 14.56
N PRO A 17 -23.49 41.92 14.37
CA PRO A 17 -22.77 41.12 13.39
C PRO A 17 -22.68 39.66 13.85
N LEU A 18 -23.26 38.74 13.08
CA LEU A 18 -22.99 37.30 13.22
C LEU A 18 -21.51 37.07 12.83
N VAL A 19 -20.64 36.99 13.79
CA VAL A 19 -19.29 36.43 13.59
C VAL A 19 -19.47 34.94 13.38
N ALA A 20 -19.44 34.51 12.11
CA ALA A 20 -19.34 33.10 11.77
C ALA A 20 -17.99 32.59 12.30
N MET A 21 -17.99 31.90 13.43
CA MET A 21 -16.85 31.07 13.83
C MET A 21 -16.78 29.95 12.79
N ALA A 22 -15.81 30.07 11.88
CA ALA A 22 -15.39 28.96 11.06
C ALA A 22 -14.80 27.94 12.04
N ASP A 23 -15.52 26.86 12.24
CA ASP A 23 -15.07 25.69 12.99
C ASP A 23 -13.93 25.10 12.15
N GLU A 24 -12.69 25.44 12.49
CA GLU A 24 -11.49 24.91 11.87
C GLU A 24 -11.42 23.44 12.29
N LEU A 25 -11.89 22.56 11.37
CA LEU A 25 -11.82 21.11 11.58
C LEU A 25 -10.37 20.75 11.95
N PRO A 26 -10.16 19.95 13.01
CA PRO A 26 -8.83 19.53 13.39
C PRO A 26 -8.18 18.82 12.22
N VAL A 27 -7.09 19.38 11.70
CA VAL A 27 -6.29 18.76 10.65
C VAL A 27 -5.67 17.51 11.26
N GLU A 28 -6.15 16.34 10.83
CA GLU A 28 -5.60 15.05 11.25
C GLU A 28 -4.12 15.00 10.84
N PRO A 29 -3.20 14.63 11.74
CA PRO A 29 -1.78 14.56 11.41
C PRO A 29 -1.58 13.55 10.28
N PRO A 30 -0.71 13.84 9.30
CA PRO A 30 -0.49 12.96 8.17
C PRO A 30 0.01 11.59 8.64
N ASN A 31 -0.51 10.52 8.02
CA ASN A 31 -0.16 9.16 8.35
C ASN A 31 1.34 8.89 8.15
N PRO A 32 2.08 8.39 9.16
CA PRO A 32 3.53 8.24 9.10
C PRO A 32 3.99 7.24 8.02
N VAL A 33 3.20 6.19 7.75
CA VAL A 33 3.49 5.21 6.68
C VAL A 33 3.36 5.88 5.31
N GLN A 34 2.30 6.65 5.09
CA GLN A 34 2.09 7.37 3.85
C GLN A 34 3.20 8.40 3.60
N LEU A 35 3.62 9.14 4.63
CA LEU A 35 4.74 10.09 4.53
C LEU A 35 6.04 9.38 4.18
N ALA A 36 6.34 8.27 4.85
CA ALA A 36 7.55 7.52 4.63
C ALA A 36 7.60 6.92 3.21
N LEU A 37 6.49 6.42 2.68
CA LEU A 37 6.39 5.94 1.30
C LEU A 37 6.57 7.07 0.28
N GLY A 38 6.00 8.25 0.54
CA GLY A 38 6.19 9.42 -0.32
C GLY A 38 7.61 9.98 -0.33
N GLN A 39 8.45 9.57 0.63
CA GLN A 39 9.84 9.98 0.80
C GLN A 39 10.79 8.77 0.88
N LEU A 40 10.48 7.69 0.16
CA LEU A 40 11.13 6.40 0.30
C LEU A 40 12.66 6.49 0.15
N SER A 41 13.15 7.27 -0.82
CA SER A 41 14.58 7.47 -1.05
C SER A 41 15.32 8.13 0.11
N SER A 42 14.63 8.94 0.90
CA SER A 42 15.21 9.61 2.07
C SER A 42 15.07 8.78 3.34
N VAL A 43 13.97 8.06 3.48
CA VAL A 43 13.63 7.29 4.70
C VAL A 43 14.23 5.88 4.66
N CYS A 44 14.18 5.22 3.50
CA CYS A 44 14.66 3.86 3.28
C CYS A 44 15.53 3.78 2.01
N PRO A 45 16.70 4.42 1.98
CA PRO A 45 17.53 4.53 0.77
C PRO A 45 17.94 3.18 0.19
N ASP A 46 18.26 2.21 1.03
CA ASP A 46 18.67 0.86 0.59
C ASP A 46 17.53 0.14 -0.15
N LEU A 47 16.30 0.29 0.32
CA LEU A 47 15.13 -0.25 -0.36
C LEU A 47 14.87 0.49 -1.66
N ALA A 48 14.90 1.81 -1.63
CA ALA A 48 14.63 2.65 -2.81
C ALA A 48 15.58 2.34 -3.98
N THR A 49 16.84 2.00 -3.71
CA THR A 49 17.80 1.61 -4.76
C THR A 49 17.53 0.25 -5.39
N GLN A 50 16.73 -0.59 -4.74
CA GLN A 50 16.36 -1.94 -5.22
C GLN A 50 15.05 -1.94 -5.99
N LEU A 51 14.25 -0.88 -5.90
CA LEU A 51 12.96 -0.77 -6.57
C LEU A 51 13.08 -0.03 -7.90
N ASP A 52 12.45 -0.59 -8.92
CA ASP A 52 12.09 0.18 -10.11
C ASP A 52 10.78 0.95 -9.88
N THR A 53 10.47 1.89 -10.76
CA THR A 53 9.26 2.72 -10.65
C THR A 53 7.96 1.89 -10.56
N PRO A 54 7.74 0.83 -11.36
CA PRO A 54 6.57 -0.02 -11.23
C PRO A 54 6.46 -0.72 -9.87
N ALA A 55 7.57 -1.21 -9.31
CA ALA A 55 7.58 -1.84 -8.00
C ALA A 55 7.27 -0.86 -6.87
N GLU A 56 7.82 0.35 -6.94
CA GLU A 56 7.52 1.42 -5.98
C GLU A 56 6.04 1.80 -6.01
N LEU A 57 5.46 2.01 -7.19
CA LEU A 57 4.03 2.32 -7.34
C LEU A 57 3.15 1.19 -6.81
N ARG A 58 3.52 -0.06 -7.07
CA ARG A 58 2.80 -1.23 -6.55
C ARG A 58 2.86 -1.31 -5.02
N LEU A 59 4.02 -1.03 -4.44
CA LEU A 59 4.20 -0.97 -2.99
C LEU A 59 3.32 0.14 -2.36
N GLN A 60 3.33 1.33 -2.93
CA GLN A 60 2.48 2.46 -2.49
C GLN A 60 0.99 2.10 -2.57
N ALA A 61 0.55 1.52 -3.69
CA ALA A 61 -0.84 1.10 -3.88
C ALA A 61 -1.26 0.02 -2.87
N PHE A 62 -0.38 -0.92 -2.54
CA PHE A 62 -0.64 -1.96 -1.55
C PHE A 62 -0.91 -1.35 -0.17
N TYR A 63 -0.04 -0.47 0.31
CA TYR A 63 -0.26 0.21 1.59
C TYR A 63 -1.48 1.11 1.59
N GLN A 64 -1.74 1.82 0.50
CA GLN A 64 -2.94 2.65 0.38
C GLN A 64 -4.22 1.83 0.53
N GLN A 65 -4.29 0.64 -0.07
CA GLN A 65 -5.43 -0.27 0.06
C GLN A 65 -5.58 -0.83 1.49
N GLN A 66 -4.51 -0.84 2.27
CA GLN A 66 -4.49 -1.24 3.68
C GLN A 66 -4.63 -0.06 4.66
N GLY A 67 -5.10 1.10 4.19
CA GLY A 67 -5.26 2.29 5.03
C GLY A 67 -3.95 2.87 5.55
N ASN A 68 -2.83 2.60 4.88
CA ASN A 68 -1.48 3.01 5.27
C ASN A 68 -1.10 2.53 6.70
N ALA A 69 -1.48 1.31 7.05
CA ALA A 69 -1.08 0.67 8.30
C ALA A 69 0.22 -0.13 8.12
N ALA A 70 1.04 -0.23 9.18
CA ALA A 70 2.14 -1.20 9.22
C ALA A 70 1.55 -2.62 9.22
N LEU A 71 2.09 -3.51 8.37
CA LEU A 71 1.47 -4.80 8.07
C LEU A 71 2.13 -5.98 8.78
N TRP A 72 3.43 -5.88 9.05
CA TRP A 72 4.26 -7.01 9.49
C TRP A 72 4.69 -6.93 10.95
N SER A 73 4.05 -6.08 11.75
CA SER A 73 4.24 -5.99 13.19
C SER A 73 3.63 -7.18 13.95
N VAL A 74 2.79 -7.98 13.28
CA VAL A 74 2.19 -9.20 13.84
C VAL A 74 3.09 -10.37 13.49
N ASP A 75 3.71 -10.98 14.50
CA ASP A 75 4.69 -12.06 14.34
C ASP A 75 4.15 -13.27 13.56
N ASP A 76 2.89 -13.64 13.76
CA ASP A 76 2.27 -14.77 13.07
C ASP A 76 2.20 -14.56 11.56
N ARG A 77 1.87 -13.35 11.11
CA ARG A 77 1.78 -13.03 9.67
C ARG A 77 3.14 -13.09 9.00
N ARG A 78 4.15 -12.52 9.64
CA ARG A 78 5.52 -12.57 9.13
C ARG A 78 6.08 -13.99 9.09
N THR A 79 5.78 -14.80 10.11
CA THR A 79 6.17 -16.22 10.18
C THR A 79 5.46 -17.03 9.08
N ALA A 80 4.17 -16.79 8.86
CA ALA A 80 3.41 -17.43 7.78
C ALA A 80 4.01 -17.09 6.40
N LEU A 81 4.34 -15.81 6.16
CA LEU A 81 5.02 -15.40 4.93
C LEU A 81 6.36 -16.11 4.76
N GLN A 82 7.19 -16.13 5.78
CA GLN A 82 8.50 -16.80 5.70
C GLN A 82 8.35 -18.28 5.35
N GLY A 83 7.34 -18.97 5.89
CA GLY A 83 7.03 -20.34 5.53
C GLY A 83 6.70 -20.49 4.05
N GLN A 84 5.87 -19.62 3.48
CA GLN A 84 5.52 -19.65 2.06
C GLN A 84 6.73 -19.34 1.16
N LEU A 85 7.58 -18.38 1.55
CA LEU A 85 8.77 -18.02 0.77
C LEU A 85 9.78 -19.17 0.70
N LEU A 86 9.86 -20.02 1.73
CA LEU A 86 10.70 -21.22 1.70
C LEU A 86 10.16 -22.29 0.74
N LEU A 87 8.83 -22.40 0.62
CA LEU A 87 8.17 -23.35 -0.30
C LEU A 87 8.33 -22.98 -1.77
N LEU A 88 8.74 -21.75 -2.10
CA LEU A 88 9.02 -21.34 -3.48
C LEU A 88 10.10 -22.19 -4.17
N ALA A 89 10.96 -22.87 -3.40
CA ALA A 89 11.92 -23.81 -3.95
C ALA A 89 11.24 -24.95 -4.72
N ASP A 90 10.09 -25.41 -4.27
CA ASP A 90 9.31 -26.46 -4.92
C ASP A 90 8.71 -25.99 -6.26
N ASP A 91 8.52 -24.68 -6.41
CA ASP A 91 8.05 -24.01 -7.62
C ASP A 91 9.22 -23.61 -8.56
N GLY A 92 10.46 -23.97 -8.22
CA GLY A 92 11.66 -23.65 -9.01
C GLY A 92 12.16 -22.22 -8.83
N LEU A 93 11.66 -21.48 -7.84
CA LEU A 93 12.14 -20.16 -7.47
C LEU A 93 13.16 -20.26 -6.33
N ASP A 94 14.25 -19.48 -6.41
CA ASP A 94 15.28 -19.47 -5.35
C ASP A 94 14.80 -18.62 -4.16
N PRO A 95 14.54 -19.24 -2.97
CA PRO A 95 14.09 -18.51 -1.79
C PRO A 95 15.06 -17.42 -1.31
N ALA A 96 16.34 -17.50 -1.69
CA ALA A 96 17.32 -16.50 -1.31
C ALA A 96 17.00 -15.10 -1.87
N HIS A 97 16.29 -15.02 -3.00
CA HIS A 97 15.85 -13.75 -3.58
C HIS A 97 14.73 -13.07 -2.81
N TYR A 98 14.04 -13.79 -1.94
CA TYR A 98 12.88 -13.31 -1.17
C TYR A 98 13.17 -13.29 0.34
N ARG A 99 14.46 -13.27 0.71
CA ARG A 99 14.85 -13.29 2.12
C ARG A 99 14.34 -12.05 2.84
N LEU A 100 13.54 -12.27 3.87
CA LEU A 100 13.00 -11.18 4.68
C LEU A 100 14.15 -10.47 5.46
N PRO A 101 14.05 -9.12 5.59
CA PRO A 101 15.04 -8.38 6.36
C PRO A 101 15.05 -8.81 7.82
N ASP A 102 16.21 -8.78 8.45
CA ASP A 102 16.32 -9.09 9.87
C ASP A 102 15.85 -7.91 10.71
N VAL A 103 14.83 -8.14 11.54
CA VAL A 103 14.24 -7.12 12.42
C VAL A 103 15.26 -6.62 13.46
N ALA A 104 16.17 -7.50 13.90
CA ALA A 104 17.15 -7.17 14.94
C ALA A 104 18.25 -6.22 14.45
N THR A 105 18.53 -6.20 13.14
CA THR A 105 19.61 -5.39 12.55
C THR A 105 19.14 -4.07 11.94
N THR A 106 17.82 -3.90 11.77
CA THR A 106 17.26 -2.72 11.09
C THR A 106 16.85 -1.66 12.10
N SER A 107 17.43 -0.47 11.99
CA SER A 107 17.14 0.69 12.86
C SER A 107 15.78 1.34 12.58
N ASN A 108 15.18 1.09 11.42
CA ASN A 108 13.90 1.68 11.00
C ASN A 108 12.85 0.60 10.75
N VAL A 109 11.88 0.51 11.65
CA VAL A 109 10.78 -0.47 11.60
C VAL A 109 9.95 -0.35 10.31
N LEU A 110 9.71 0.88 9.82
CA LEU A 110 8.96 1.08 8.58
C LEU A 110 9.72 0.54 7.36
N CYS A 111 11.04 0.72 7.32
CA CYS A 111 11.83 0.17 6.20
C CYS A 111 11.82 -1.35 6.19
N THR A 112 11.82 -1.99 7.36
CA THR A 112 11.64 -3.45 7.49
C THR A 112 10.27 -3.89 7.02
N ASP A 113 9.23 -3.15 7.38
CA ASP A 113 7.84 -3.41 6.98
C ASP A 113 7.69 -3.29 5.46
N PHE A 114 8.21 -2.22 4.86
CA PHE A 114 8.19 -2.00 3.40
C PHE A 114 8.99 -3.04 2.62
N ALA A 115 10.19 -3.39 3.08
CA ALA A 115 10.99 -4.41 2.44
C ALA A 115 10.34 -5.79 2.53
N THR A 116 9.68 -6.11 3.64
CA THR A 116 8.90 -7.35 3.78
C THR A 116 7.74 -7.37 2.79
N SER A 117 6.99 -6.26 2.64
CA SER A 117 5.93 -6.14 1.64
C SER A 117 6.46 -6.27 0.23
N GLN A 118 7.62 -5.68 -0.08
CA GLN A 118 8.23 -5.80 -1.40
C GLN A 118 8.55 -7.26 -1.75
N HIS A 119 9.17 -8.01 -0.83
CA HIS A 119 9.46 -9.42 -1.07
C HIS A 119 8.19 -10.26 -1.21
N TYR A 120 7.14 -9.94 -0.45
CA TYR A 120 5.84 -10.58 -0.58
C TYR A 120 5.20 -10.34 -1.96
N LEU A 121 5.11 -9.09 -2.40
CA LEU A 121 4.56 -8.71 -3.70
C LEU A 121 5.37 -9.31 -4.86
N GLN A 122 6.70 -9.31 -4.74
CA GLN A 122 7.59 -9.88 -5.73
C GLN A 122 7.43 -11.40 -5.82
N ALA A 123 7.32 -12.09 -4.68
CA ALA A 123 7.11 -13.53 -4.64
C ALA A 123 5.81 -13.95 -5.34
N LEU A 124 4.69 -13.25 -5.05
CA LEU A 124 3.41 -13.50 -5.71
C LEU A 124 3.48 -13.22 -7.21
N HIS A 125 4.15 -12.13 -7.60
CA HIS A 125 4.35 -11.81 -9.01
C HIS A 125 5.13 -12.90 -9.73
N ASP A 126 6.29 -13.30 -9.18
CA ASP A 126 7.19 -14.25 -9.82
C ASP A 126 6.60 -15.66 -9.85
N LEU A 127 5.79 -16.01 -8.84
CA LEU A 127 5.07 -17.27 -8.81
C LEU A 127 3.97 -17.32 -9.88
N HIS A 128 3.24 -16.20 -10.09
CA HIS A 128 2.11 -16.16 -11.02
C HIS A 128 2.52 -15.94 -12.49
N TYR A 129 3.49 -15.06 -12.74
CA TYR A 129 3.90 -14.66 -14.09
C TYR A 129 5.26 -15.23 -14.50
N GLY A 130 6.01 -15.79 -13.55
CA GLY A 130 7.39 -16.20 -13.77
C GLY A 130 8.37 -15.03 -13.70
N ARG A 131 9.64 -15.35 -13.49
CA ARG A 131 10.74 -14.36 -13.43
C ARG A 131 11.29 -13.98 -14.79
N LEU A 132 11.12 -14.85 -15.79
CA LEU A 132 11.67 -14.64 -17.13
C LEU A 132 10.65 -13.91 -17.99
N GLN A 133 11.07 -12.79 -18.57
CA GLN A 133 10.31 -12.16 -19.65
C GLN A 133 10.48 -13.00 -20.92
N GLN A 134 9.62 -13.99 -21.12
CA GLN A 134 9.69 -14.93 -22.24
C GLN A 134 9.84 -14.24 -23.60
N ALA A 135 9.17 -13.11 -23.79
CA ALA A 135 9.29 -12.30 -25.02
C ALA A 135 10.73 -11.88 -25.37
N HIS A 136 11.63 -11.83 -24.38
CA HIS A 136 13.04 -11.47 -24.58
C HIS A 136 13.90 -12.66 -25.02
N TYR A 137 13.51 -13.89 -24.63
CA TYR A 137 14.30 -15.09 -24.87
C TYR A 137 13.80 -15.94 -26.02
N GLU A 138 12.51 -15.88 -26.33
CA GLU A 138 11.89 -16.66 -27.41
C GLU A 138 10.91 -15.82 -28.23
N PRO A 139 11.41 -14.96 -29.15
CA PRO A 139 10.54 -14.08 -29.96
C PRO A 139 9.61 -14.85 -30.90
N LEU A 140 9.79 -16.17 -31.07
CA LEU A 140 8.95 -17.03 -31.91
C LEU A 140 7.75 -17.64 -31.16
N TRP A 141 7.75 -17.61 -29.82
CA TRP A 141 6.65 -18.08 -29.01
C TRP A 141 5.78 -16.89 -28.61
N HIS A 142 4.66 -16.73 -29.31
CA HIS A 142 3.67 -15.71 -28.97
C HIS A 142 2.84 -16.19 -27.77
N SER A 143 3.36 -16.04 -26.55
CA SER A 143 2.52 -16.11 -25.38
C SER A 143 1.50 -14.98 -25.47
N GLN A 144 0.21 -15.30 -25.32
CA GLN A 144 -0.81 -14.25 -25.24
C GLN A 144 -0.48 -13.35 -24.05
N PRO A 145 -0.48 -12.02 -24.24
CA PRO A 145 -0.30 -11.12 -23.13
C PRO A 145 -1.37 -11.41 -22.07
N PRO A 146 -1.05 -11.25 -20.76
CA PRO A 146 -2.04 -11.41 -19.71
C PRO A 146 -3.27 -10.55 -20.02
N THR A 147 -4.45 -11.12 -19.82
CA THR A 147 -5.73 -10.41 -20.03
C THR A 147 -6.00 -9.35 -18.97
N GLU A 148 -5.33 -9.43 -17.83
CA GLU A 148 -5.40 -8.52 -16.70
C GLU A 148 -4.05 -7.86 -16.49
N ASP A 149 -4.06 -6.60 -16.02
CA ASP A 149 -2.84 -5.91 -15.61
C ASP A 149 -2.15 -6.68 -14.47
N PRO A 150 -0.91 -7.14 -14.66
CA PRO A 150 -0.17 -7.89 -13.63
C PRO A 150 -0.12 -7.19 -12.27
N ALA A 151 -0.05 -5.86 -12.25
CA ALA A 151 -0.03 -5.11 -11.00
C ALA A 151 -1.36 -5.25 -10.24
N VAL A 152 -2.50 -5.23 -10.95
CA VAL A 152 -3.84 -5.39 -10.35
C VAL A 152 -4.02 -6.79 -9.81
N ALA A 153 -3.67 -7.82 -10.57
CA ALA A 153 -3.78 -9.22 -10.16
C ALA A 153 -2.94 -9.51 -8.91
N VAL A 154 -1.68 -9.08 -8.90
CA VAL A 154 -0.78 -9.26 -7.75
C VAL A 154 -1.30 -8.54 -6.51
N LEU A 155 -1.82 -7.31 -6.65
CA LEU A 155 -2.40 -6.59 -5.52
C LEU A 155 -3.63 -7.28 -4.95
N ALA A 156 -4.50 -7.85 -5.81
CA ALA A 156 -5.67 -8.61 -5.37
C ALA A 156 -5.25 -9.85 -4.57
N LEU A 157 -4.29 -10.64 -5.07
CA LEU A 157 -3.72 -11.79 -4.36
C LEU A 157 -3.08 -11.37 -3.03
N ALA A 158 -2.29 -10.30 -3.04
CA ALA A 158 -1.61 -9.82 -1.85
C ALA A 158 -2.58 -9.36 -0.75
N ASN A 159 -3.64 -8.66 -1.13
CA ASN A 159 -4.67 -8.22 -0.18
C ASN A 159 -5.42 -9.42 0.44
N ALA A 160 -5.79 -10.41 -0.37
CA ALA A 160 -6.43 -11.63 0.13
C ALA A 160 -5.49 -12.40 1.07
N GLY A 161 -4.21 -12.47 0.74
CA GLY A 161 -3.20 -13.21 1.50
C GLY A 161 -2.86 -12.63 2.87
N LEU A 162 -3.20 -11.38 3.15
CA LEU A 162 -3.07 -10.84 4.51
C LEU A 162 -4.01 -11.53 5.52
N ALA A 163 -5.11 -12.13 5.03
CA ALA A 163 -6.03 -12.92 5.84
C ALA A 163 -5.70 -14.43 5.77
N ASP A 164 -5.27 -14.92 4.60
CA ASP A 164 -4.93 -16.33 4.38
C ASP A 164 -3.73 -16.43 3.43
N MET A 165 -2.54 -16.42 4.01
CA MET A 165 -1.28 -16.42 3.28
C MET A 165 -1.11 -17.69 2.41
N PRO A 166 -1.34 -18.91 2.92
CA PRO A 166 -1.25 -20.11 2.10
C PRO A 166 -2.17 -20.10 0.89
N ALA A 167 -3.43 -19.70 1.07
CA ALA A 167 -4.41 -19.66 -0.02
C ALA A 167 -4.00 -18.66 -1.13
N ALA A 168 -3.41 -17.51 -0.78
CA ALA A 168 -2.94 -16.56 -1.78
C ALA A 168 -1.77 -17.11 -2.60
N PHE A 169 -0.81 -17.80 -1.97
CA PHE A 169 0.28 -18.45 -2.68
C PHE A 169 -0.21 -19.61 -3.55
N ASP A 170 -1.18 -20.39 -3.09
CA ASP A 170 -1.80 -21.46 -3.90
C ASP A 170 -2.54 -20.90 -5.12
N GLN A 171 -3.24 -19.76 -4.97
CA GLN A 171 -3.90 -19.10 -6.10
C GLN A 171 -2.91 -18.43 -7.07
N ALA A 172 -1.75 -17.99 -6.58
CA ALA A 172 -0.71 -17.42 -7.43
C ALA A 172 -0.04 -18.47 -8.31
N ARG A 173 -0.03 -19.75 -7.90
CA ARG A 173 0.53 -20.83 -8.73
C ARG A 173 -0.29 -21.00 -10.01
N PRO A 174 0.38 -21.08 -11.17
CA PRO A 174 -0.32 -21.39 -12.41
C PRO A 174 -1.05 -22.72 -12.28
N ALA A 175 -2.32 -22.77 -12.74
CA ALA A 175 -3.03 -24.03 -12.80
C ALA A 175 -2.16 -25.03 -13.58
N ALA A 176 -1.92 -26.21 -12.99
CA ALA A 176 -1.16 -27.26 -13.68
C ALA A 176 -1.80 -27.49 -15.06
N GLY A 177 -1.10 -27.10 -16.10
CA GLY A 177 -1.55 -27.33 -17.48
C GLY A 177 -1.64 -28.84 -17.69
N LEU A 178 -2.86 -29.29 -18.00
CA LEU A 178 -3.13 -30.65 -18.50
C LEU A 178 -2.57 -30.81 -19.91
#